data_3e7a3e41c68568ee12aae2ebb33aff65
#
_entry.id   3e7a3e41c68568ee12aae2ebb33aff65
#
_cell.length_a   1.000
_cell.length_b   1.000
_cell.length_c   1.000
_cell.angle_alpha   90.00
_cell.angle_beta   90.00
_cell.angle_gamma   90.00
#
_symmetry.space_group_name_H-M   'P 1'
#
loop_
_entity.id
_entity.type
_entity.pdbx_description
1 polymer ?
#
loop_
_entity_poly.entity_id
_entity_poly.type
_entity_poly.pdbx_seq_one_letter_code
_entity_poly.pdbx_strand_id
1 'polypeptide(L)'
;MSFASSSPWNKAPDGAALRVYLLGTVEFEAALALQRALAYEVSGERRSAALVVCEHPPLITVGRQGGPGQLRCDPDELRARRWRVRWVNRGGGCLLHLPGQMNVYPVLPLVLDGAPAATIPVTDLVS
;
A
#
# COMPACT_ATOMS: atom_id res chain seq x y z
N MET A 1 0.99 -27.00 -0.33
CA MET A 1 2.42 -26.79 -0.61
C MET A 1 3.03 -26.04 0.56
N SER A 2 3.78 -26.74 1.37
CA SER A 2 4.40 -26.15 2.56
C SER A 2 5.79 -25.67 2.17
N PHE A 3 6.01 -24.36 2.18
CA PHE A 3 7.33 -23.79 2.09
C PHE A 3 7.97 -23.81 3.48
N ALA A 4 8.45 -24.99 3.89
CA ALA A 4 9.27 -25.10 5.08
C ALA A 4 10.66 -24.56 4.75
N SER A 5 10.85 -23.27 4.88
CA SER A 5 12.18 -22.66 4.82
C SER A 5 12.73 -22.59 6.24
N SER A 6 13.89 -23.18 6.45
CA SER A 6 14.65 -23.04 7.69
C SER A 6 15.40 -21.71 7.80
N SER A 7 15.07 -20.75 6.94
CA SER A 7 15.68 -19.43 6.93
C SER A 7 15.30 -18.66 8.21
N PRO A 8 16.25 -17.98 8.87
CA PRO A 8 15.97 -17.15 10.04
C PRO A 8 14.98 -16.02 9.76
N TRP A 9 14.74 -15.70 8.49
CA TRP A 9 13.75 -14.70 8.06
C TRP A 9 12.30 -15.18 8.21
N ASN A 10 12.07 -16.46 8.42
CA ASN A 10 10.74 -17.06 8.50
C ASN A 10 10.23 -17.28 9.92
N LYS A 11 10.98 -16.85 10.93
CA LYS A 11 10.47 -16.88 12.30
C LYS A 11 9.67 -15.62 12.59
N ALA A 12 8.37 -15.68 12.28
CA ALA A 12 7.45 -14.73 12.88
C ALA A 12 7.44 -14.94 14.41
N PRO A 13 7.35 -13.88 15.21
CA PRO A 13 7.13 -14.01 16.65
C PRO A 13 5.92 -14.89 16.94
N ASP A 14 5.95 -15.68 17.99
CA ASP A 14 4.82 -16.52 18.41
C ASP A 14 3.55 -15.65 18.53
N GLY A 15 2.46 -16.05 17.86
CA GLY A 15 1.22 -15.34 17.83
C GLY A 15 1.16 -14.18 16.82
N ALA A 16 2.22 -13.97 16.00
CA ALA A 16 2.16 -13.00 14.91
C ALA A 16 1.35 -13.57 13.74
N ALA A 17 0.54 -12.72 13.12
CA ALA A 17 -0.28 -13.07 11.97
C ALA A 17 -0.12 -12.04 10.86
N LEU A 18 -0.03 -12.53 9.62
CA LEU A 18 -0.15 -11.72 8.42
C LEU A 18 -1.49 -12.05 7.76
N ARG A 19 -2.37 -11.05 7.66
CA ARG A 19 -3.62 -11.16 6.92
C ARG A 19 -3.42 -10.60 5.52
N VAL A 20 -3.81 -11.38 4.53
CA VAL A 20 -3.72 -10.98 3.12
C VAL A 20 -5.12 -10.77 2.57
N TYR A 21 -5.37 -9.59 2.01
CA TYR A 21 -6.63 -9.20 1.39
C TYR A 21 -6.45 -9.13 -0.11
N LEU A 22 -7.04 -10.07 -0.83
CA LEU A 22 -7.04 -10.09 -2.30
C LEU A 22 -8.36 -9.53 -2.78
N LEU A 23 -8.36 -8.28 -3.24
CA LEU A 23 -9.61 -7.54 -3.50
C LEU A 23 -10.02 -7.52 -4.98
N GLY A 24 -9.14 -7.94 -5.89
CA GLY A 24 -9.40 -7.76 -7.32
C GLY A 24 -9.34 -6.28 -7.70
N THR A 25 -10.21 -5.85 -8.60
CA THR A 25 -10.31 -4.45 -9.03
C THR A 25 -11.22 -3.69 -8.08
N VAL A 26 -10.70 -2.68 -7.42
CA VAL A 26 -11.45 -1.84 -6.47
C VAL A 26 -11.15 -0.37 -6.69
N GLU A 27 -12.11 0.47 -6.39
CA GLU A 27 -11.92 1.92 -6.38
C GLU A 27 -10.84 2.30 -5.35
N PHE A 28 -10.04 3.29 -5.70
CA PHE A 28 -8.95 3.75 -4.84
C PHE A 28 -9.44 4.16 -3.44
N GLU A 29 -10.60 4.83 -3.37
CA GLU A 29 -11.20 5.26 -2.10
C GLU A 29 -11.55 4.09 -1.18
N ALA A 30 -12.07 3.01 -1.75
CA ALA A 30 -12.40 1.81 -0.99
C ALA A 30 -11.13 1.15 -0.43
N ALA A 31 -10.08 1.05 -1.24
CA ALA A 31 -8.79 0.52 -0.78
C ALA A 31 -8.16 1.41 0.30
N LEU A 32 -8.26 2.73 0.15
CA LEU A 32 -7.75 3.68 1.13
C LEU A 32 -8.51 3.58 2.46
N ALA A 33 -9.82 3.44 2.42
CA ALA A 33 -10.65 3.26 3.61
C ALA A 33 -10.28 1.96 4.36
N LEU A 34 -10.07 0.87 3.63
CA LEU A 34 -9.61 -0.39 4.21
C LEU A 34 -8.23 -0.24 4.85
N GLN A 35 -7.29 0.40 4.18
CA GLN A 35 -5.95 0.64 4.72
C GLN A 35 -6.00 1.42 6.03
N ARG A 36 -6.86 2.44 6.13
CA ARG A 36 -7.04 3.22 7.36
C ARG A 36 -7.61 2.38 8.50
N ALA A 37 -8.60 1.55 8.21
CA ALA A 37 -9.19 0.65 9.19
C ALA A 37 -8.16 -0.37 9.69
N LEU A 38 -7.38 -0.97 8.78
CA LEU A 38 -6.33 -1.93 9.11
C LEU A 38 -5.18 -1.27 9.89
N ALA A 39 -4.81 -0.05 9.53
CA ALA A 39 -3.78 0.69 10.27
C ALA A 39 -4.19 0.92 11.73
N TYR A 40 -5.46 1.21 11.96
CA TYR A 40 -5.99 1.35 13.32
C TYR A 40 -5.90 0.04 14.11
N GLU A 41 -6.34 -1.08 13.53
CA GLU A 41 -6.27 -2.40 14.15
C GLU A 41 -4.82 -2.81 14.46
N VAL A 42 -3.94 -2.69 13.47
CA VAL A 42 -2.53 -3.08 13.57
C VAL A 42 -1.80 -2.26 14.64
N SER A 43 -2.11 -0.97 14.76
CA SER A 43 -1.52 -0.11 15.78
C SER A 43 -1.91 -0.49 17.20
N GLY A 44 -3.09 -1.09 17.39
CA GLY A 44 -3.57 -1.57 18.69
C GLY A 44 -2.96 -2.90 19.10
N GLU A 45 -2.87 -3.85 18.18
CA GLU A 45 -2.46 -5.22 18.48
C GLU A 45 -0.95 -5.45 18.41
N ARG A 46 -0.20 -4.73 17.59
CA ARG A 46 1.27 -4.80 17.40
C ARG A 46 1.85 -6.19 17.07
N ARG A 47 1.01 -7.20 16.87
CA ARG A 47 1.40 -8.57 16.53
C ARG A 47 0.91 -9.02 15.19
N SER A 48 0.10 -8.20 14.55
CA SER A 48 -0.46 -8.50 13.24
C SER A 48 -0.01 -7.46 12.22
N ALA A 49 0.06 -7.91 10.99
CA ALA A 49 0.28 -7.09 9.82
C ALA A 49 -0.78 -7.42 8.79
N ALA A 50 -1.02 -6.53 7.86
CA ALA A 50 -1.93 -6.76 6.77
C ALA A 50 -1.26 -6.41 5.44
N LEU A 51 -1.66 -7.11 4.40
CA LEU A 51 -1.24 -6.87 3.04
C LEU A 51 -2.49 -6.76 2.17
N VAL A 52 -2.71 -5.61 1.58
CA VAL A 52 -3.81 -5.39 0.66
C VAL A 52 -3.27 -5.47 -0.76
N VAL A 53 -3.81 -6.38 -1.54
CA VAL A 53 -3.43 -6.60 -2.94
C VAL A 53 -4.63 -6.35 -3.82
N CYS A 54 -4.52 -5.42 -4.75
CA CYS A 54 -5.63 -5.04 -5.61
C CYS A 54 -5.16 -4.40 -6.92
N GLU A 55 -6.11 -4.23 -7.81
CA GLU A 55 -6.00 -3.38 -8.98
C GLU A 55 -6.95 -2.20 -8.84
N HIS A 56 -6.66 -1.12 -9.54
CA HIS A 56 -7.52 0.06 -9.58
C HIS A 56 -7.97 0.37 -11.01
N PRO A 57 -9.16 0.95 -11.19
CA PRO A 57 -9.50 1.65 -12.42
C PRO A 57 -8.49 2.75 -12.74
N PRO A 58 -8.42 3.24 -13.98
CA PRO A 58 -7.45 4.26 -14.36
C PRO A 58 -7.48 5.46 -13.42
N LEU A 59 -6.32 5.77 -12.82
CA LEU A 59 -6.17 6.80 -11.80
C LEU A 59 -4.73 7.32 -11.80
N ILE A 60 -4.59 8.62 -11.63
CA ILE A 60 -3.30 9.25 -11.34
C ILE A 60 -3.32 9.72 -9.89
N THR A 61 -2.39 9.23 -9.10
CA THR A 61 -2.17 9.78 -7.74
C THR A 61 -0.97 10.70 -7.74
N VAL A 62 -1.10 11.81 -7.04
CA VAL A 62 -0.04 12.81 -6.89
C VAL A 62 0.40 12.83 -5.43
N GLY A 63 1.63 12.42 -5.19
CA GLY A 63 2.24 12.42 -3.86
C GLY A 63 2.76 13.79 -3.44
N ARG A 64 3.37 13.86 -2.26
CA ARG A 64 3.83 15.14 -1.66
C ARG A 64 4.90 15.86 -2.48
N GLN A 65 5.71 15.13 -3.25
CA GLN A 65 6.74 15.68 -4.13
C GLN A 65 6.23 15.92 -5.56
N GLY A 66 4.96 15.60 -5.83
CA GLY A 66 4.34 15.83 -7.11
C GLY A 66 3.73 17.22 -7.25
N GLY A 67 3.55 17.65 -8.47
CA GLY A 67 2.94 18.92 -8.80
C GLY A 67 2.34 18.92 -10.20
N PRO A 68 1.57 19.98 -10.54
CA PRO A 68 0.92 20.09 -11.85
C PRO A 68 1.87 19.95 -13.04
N GLY A 69 3.13 20.39 -12.87
CA GLY A 69 4.15 20.31 -13.91
C GLY A 69 4.61 18.88 -14.25
N GLN A 70 4.32 17.90 -13.42
CA GLN A 70 4.61 16.48 -13.69
C GLN A 70 3.51 15.81 -14.51
N LEU A 71 2.32 16.40 -14.58
CA LEU A 71 1.23 15.94 -15.39
C LEU A 71 1.40 16.49 -16.80
N ARG A 72 2.04 15.73 -17.67
CA ARG A 72 2.26 16.09 -19.09
C ARG A 72 1.03 15.84 -19.96
N CYS A 73 -0.13 15.76 -19.36
CA CYS A 73 -1.39 15.53 -20.04
C CYS A 73 -2.28 16.77 -19.94
N ASP A 74 -2.98 17.08 -21.02
CA ASP A 74 -4.02 18.08 -21.01
C ASP A 74 -5.15 17.65 -20.06
N PRO A 75 -5.62 18.53 -19.14
CA PRO A 75 -6.76 18.21 -18.28
C PRO A 75 -8.01 17.78 -19.04
N ASP A 76 -8.25 18.33 -20.24
CA ASP A 76 -9.40 17.96 -21.07
C ASP A 76 -9.24 16.55 -21.63
N GLU A 77 -8.04 16.15 -21.99
CA GLU A 77 -7.74 14.79 -22.44
C GLU A 77 -7.95 13.76 -21.32
N LEU A 78 -7.54 14.08 -20.09
CA LEU A 78 -7.77 13.22 -18.93
C LEU A 78 -9.26 13.03 -18.66
N ARG A 79 -10.04 14.10 -18.76
CA ARG A 79 -11.50 14.04 -18.62
C ARG A 79 -12.16 13.22 -19.71
N ALA A 80 -11.73 13.39 -20.96
CA ALA A 80 -12.24 12.63 -22.10
C ALA A 80 -11.97 11.12 -21.96
N ARG A 81 -10.85 10.74 -21.36
CA ARG A 81 -10.49 9.36 -21.07
C ARG A 81 -11.06 8.84 -19.73
N ARG A 82 -11.81 9.66 -19.02
CA ARG A 82 -12.35 9.35 -17.68
C ARG A 82 -11.28 8.97 -16.66
N TRP A 83 -10.10 9.54 -16.79
CA TRP A 83 -9.03 9.35 -15.80
C TRP A 83 -9.19 10.36 -14.69
N ARG A 84 -9.11 9.86 -13.46
CA ARG A 84 -9.16 10.69 -12.26
C ARG A 84 -7.76 11.07 -11.83
N VAL A 85 -7.62 12.25 -11.26
CA VAL A 85 -6.39 12.71 -10.59
C VAL A 85 -6.71 12.90 -9.12
N ARG A 86 -5.90 12.30 -8.26
CA ARG A 86 -6.08 12.38 -6.83
C ARG A 86 -4.80 12.77 -6.13
N TRP A 87 -4.85 13.79 -5.31
CA TRP A 87 -3.77 14.18 -4.42
C TRP A 87 -3.81 13.32 -3.17
N VAL A 88 -2.68 12.72 -2.81
CA VAL A 88 -2.57 11.77 -1.71
C VAL A 88 -1.39 12.10 -0.82
N ASN A 89 -1.48 11.70 0.45
CA ASN A 89 -0.44 11.92 1.43
C ASN A 89 0.54 10.73 1.45
N ARG A 90 1.28 10.55 0.38
CA ARG A 90 2.39 9.60 0.29
C ARG A 90 3.65 10.29 -0.22
N GLY A 91 4.79 9.65 -0.06
CA GLY A 91 6.02 10.12 -0.68
C GLY A 91 5.99 9.99 -2.21
N GLY A 92 6.93 10.62 -2.87
CA GLY A 92 7.09 10.56 -4.32
C GLY A 92 6.21 11.54 -5.09
N GLY A 93 6.28 11.44 -6.40
CA GLY A 93 5.58 12.29 -7.35
C GLY A 93 4.27 11.68 -7.85
N CYS A 94 4.06 11.78 -9.16
CA CYS A 94 2.89 11.21 -9.81
C CYS A 94 3.06 9.73 -10.10
N LEU A 95 2.01 8.95 -9.85
CA LEU A 95 1.92 7.55 -10.22
C LEU A 95 0.66 7.30 -11.04
N LEU A 96 0.81 6.56 -12.11
CA LEU A 96 -0.30 6.10 -12.93
C LEU A 96 -0.70 4.70 -12.50
N HIS A 97 -1.98 4.53 -12.19
CA HIS A 97 -2.59 3.25 -11.87
C HIS A 97 -3.50 2.82 -13.01
N LEU A 98 -3.32 1.61 -13.51
CA LEU A 98 -4.10 1.04 -14.60
C LEU A 98 -4.59 -0.36 -14.25
N PRO A 99 -5.71 -0.83 -14.84
CA PRO A 99 -6.07 -2.23 -14.78
C PRO A 99 -4.94 -3.13 -15.29
N GLY A 100 -4.72 -4.27 -14.64
CA GLY A 100 -3.59 -5.14 -14.92
C GLY A 100 -2.33 -4.81 -14.11
N GLN A 101 -2.30 -3.66 -13.46
CA GLN A 101 -1.22 -3.27 -12.55
C GLN A 101 -1.59 -3.68 -11.12
N MET A 102 -0.78 -4.54 -10.54
CA MET A 102 -0.97 -4.97 -9.17
C MET A 102 -0.46 -3.89 -8.20
N ASN A 103 -1.33 -3.47 -7.30
CA ASN A 103 -0.97 -2.57 -6.21
C ASN A 103 -0.92 -3.37 -4.91
N VAL A 104 0.15 -3.22 -4.18
CA VAL A 104 0.38 -3.91 -2.91
C VAL A 104 0.55 -2.86 -1.82
N TYR A 105 -0.32 -2.89 -0.83
CA TYR A 105 -0.31 -1.96 0.29
C TYR A 105 -0.03 -2.73 1.58
N PRO A 106 1.21 -2.75 2.06
CA PRO A 106 1.52 -3.33 3.35
C PRO A 106 1.06 -2.39 4.48
N VAL A 107 0.42 -2.95 5.48
CA VAL A 107 0.02 -2.25 6.70
C VAL A 107 0.71 -2.94 7.86
N LEU A 108 1.74 -2.31 8.38
CA LEU A 108 2.65 -2.87 9.36
C LEU A 108 2.68 -2.02 10.62
N PRO A 109 2.77 -2.63 11.82
CA PRO A 109 3.11 -1.87 13.00
C PRO A 109 4.57 -1.37 12.87
N LEU A 110 4.83 -0.14 13.27
CA LEU A 110 6.19 0.41 13.26
C LEU A 110 7.11 -0.31 14.26
N VAL A 111 6.53 -0.87 15.30
CA VAL A 111 7.21 -1.67 16.32
C VAL A 111 6.42 -2.96 16.49
N LEU A 112 7.04 -4.10 16.21
CA LEU A 112 6.47 -5.42 16.46
C LEU A 112 6.83 -5.84 17.89
N ASP A 113 5.82 -6.26 18.65
CA ASP A 113 6.06 -6.85 19.97
C ASP A 113 6.86 -8.15 19.81
N GLY A 114 7.93 -8.30 20.64
CA GLY A 114 8.82 -9.45 20.59
C GLY A 114 9.89 -9.41 19.51
N ALA A 115 9.91 -8.38 18.67
CA ALA A 115 11.04 -8.10 17.78
C ALA A 115 12.06 -7.21 18.47
N PRO A 116 13.37 -7.34 18.17
CA PRO A 116 14.32 -6.33 18.58
C PRO A 116 13.86 -4.99 18.02
N ALA A 117 14.10 -3.90 18.74
CA ALA A 117 13.66 -2.55 18.37
C ALA A 117 14.38 -2.05 17.10
N ALA A 118 14.12 -2.72 15.99
CA ALA A 118 14.55 -2.30 14.68
C ALA A 118 13.37 -1.56 14.05
N THR A 119 13.47 -0.27 13.98
CA THR A 119 12.57 0.53 13.15
C THR A 119 12.78 0.12 11.71
N ILE A 120 11.74 -0.38 11.06
CA ILE A 120 11.80 -0.60 9.61
C ILE A 120 11.92 0.78 8.96
N PRO A 121 13.03 1.08 8.25
CA PRO A 121 13.14 2.37 7.59
C PRO A 121 11.99 2.52 6.58
N VAL A 122 11.31 3.65 6.61
CA VAL A 122 10.21 3.94 5.67
C VAL A 122 10.68 3.86 4.21
N THR A 123 11.96 4.06 3.98
CA THR A 123 12.60 3.92 2.66
C THR A 123 12.56 2.50 2.10
N ASP A 124 12.48 1.47 2.96
CA ASP A 124 12.42 0.08 2.52
C ASP A 124 10.99 -0.38 2.20
N LEU A 125 10.00 0.45 2.52
CA LEU A 125 8.59 0.17 2.25
C LEU A 125 8.13 0.71 0.88
N VAL A 126 9.00 1.40 0.16
CA VAL A 126 8.66 2.08 -1.11
C VAL A 126 9.64 1.61 -2.20
N SER A 127 9.63 0.37 -2.50
CA SER A 127 10.29 -0.14 -3.69
C SER A 127 9.27 -0.63 -4.71
#